data_7f49fefd27fa9761c9bab107a4f38ca8
#
_entry.id   7f49fefd27fa9761c9bab107a4f38ca8
#
_cell.length_a   1.000
_cell.length_b   1.000
_cell.length_c   1.000
_cell.angle_alpha   90.00
_cell.angle_beta   90.00
_cell.angle_gamma   90.00
#
_symmetry.space_group_name_H-M   'P 1'
#
loop_
_entity.id
_entity.type
_entity.pdbx_description
1 polymer ?
#
loop_
_entity_poly.entity_id
_entity_poly.type
_entity_poly.pdbx_seq_one_letter_code
_entity_poly.pdbx_strand_id
1 'polypeptide(L)'
;MFTGIVEELGVVGKISNNAMTVQASKVTEDLKLGDSIAVNGTCLTAVNFSRTEFSVDLSPETMRRTSLGQLSEGSPVNLERALLASDRMGGHIVQGHVDGTGRVLSSRVDGDSIIFRIRVPKRLNPYIVEKGFIAVDGISLTVVKRGASSFTLAVIPYTLKNTSLASVSIGDRVNLEADILAKYVESLLDRKYGSEDKKS
;
A
#
# COMPACT_ATOMS: atom_id res chain seq x y z
N MET A 1 10.57 -0.83 7.08
CA MET A 1 9.69 -2.03 7.02
C MET A 1 8.43 -1.74 7.78
N PHE A 2 7.30 -2.25 7.31
CA PHE A 2 5.95 -1.99 7.81
C PHE A 2 5.19 -3.32 7.91
N THR A 3 3.98 -3.29 8.45
CA THR A 3 3.13 -4.48 8.63
C THR A 3 1.86 -4.44 7.78
N GLY A 4 1.51 -3.27 7.25
CA GLY A 4 0.24 -3.01 6.59
C GLY A 4 -0.91 -2.80 7.58
N ILE A 5 -0.61 -2.44 8.80
CA ILE A 5 -1.59 -2.01 9.80
C ILE A 5 -1.56 -0.50 9.90
N VAL A 6 -2.58 0.13 9.32
CA VAL A 6 -2.71 1.59 9.33
C VAL A 6 -2.86 2.09 10.77
N GLU A 7 -2.01 3.03 11.15
CA GLU A 7 -2.02 3.63 12.48
C GLU A 7 -2.91 4.87 12.55
N GLU A 8 -2.94 5.64 11.46
CA GLU A 8 -3.66 6.92 11.39
C GLU A 8 -4.14 7.17 9.96
N LEU A 9 -5.29 7.80 9.84
CA LEU A 9 -5.78 8.41 8.60
C LEU A 9 -5.39 9.89 8.62
N GLY A 10 -4.33 10.22 7.88
CA GLY A 10 -3.86 11.59 7.72
C GLY A 10 -4.56 12.31 6.57
N VAL A 11 -4.26 13.60 6.41
CA VAL A 11 -4.81 14.43 5.34
C VAL A 11 -3.67 15.16 4.63
N VAL A 12 -3.66 15.14 3.30
CA VAL A 12 -2.69 15.91 2.51
C VAL A 12 -2.92 17.40 2.74
N GLY A 13 -1.91 18.09 3.25
CA GLY A 13 -1.91 19.54 3.43
C GLY A 13 -1.55 20.23 2.12
N LYS A 14 -0.27 20.17 1.74
CA LYS A 14 0.24 20.69 0.46
C LYS A 14 0.90 19.59 -0.32
N ILE A 15 0.76 19.62 -1.63
CA ILE A 15 1.45 18.68 -2.53
C ILE A 15 1.98 19.41 -3.76
N SER A 16 3.19 19.05 -4.15
CA SER A 16 3.86 19.49 -5.37
C SER A 16 4.52 18.31 -6.07
N ASN A 17 5.20 18.56 -7.18
CA ASN A 17 5.88 17.49 -7.93
C ASN A 17 7.03 16.82 -7.16
N ASN A 18 7.56 17.45 -6.13
CA ASN A 18 8.74 16.98 -5.40
C ASN A 18 8.60 16.95 -3.88
N ALA A 19 7.47 17.39 -3.33
CA ALA A 19 7.26 17.41 -1.88
C ALA A 19 5.78 17.30 -1.52
N MET A 20 5.48 16.73 -0.36
CA MET A 20 4.15 16.65 0.21
C MET A 20 4.20 16.88 1.71
N THR A 21 3.23 17.67 2.22
CA THR A 21 2.96 17.81 3.65
C THR A 21 1.73 17.01 3.97
N VAL A 22 1.73 16.30 5.10
CA VAL A 22 0.61 15.52 5.58
C VAL A 22 0.28 15.94 7.01
N GLN A 23 -0.97 16.31 7.24
CA GLN A 23 -1.51 16.57 8.57
C GLN A 23 -1.75 15.24 9.27
N ALA A 24 -1.16 15.09 10.45
CA ALA A 24 -1.22 13.89 11.27
C ALA A 24 -0.87 14.26 12.72
N SER A 25 -1.29 13.44 13.66
CA SER A 25 -1.04 13.67 15.09
C SER A 25 -0.42 12.46 15.79
N LYS A 26 -0.89 11.25 15.49
CA LYS A 26 -0.43 10.03 16.13
C LYS A 26 0.95 9.60 15.63
N VAL A 27 1.14 9.56 14.31
CA VAL A 27 2.41 9.13 13.72
C VAL A 27 3.53 10.16 13.93
N THR A 28 3.19 11.40 14.30
CA THR A 28 4.17 12.45 14.59
C THR A 28 4.67 12.47 16.03
N GLU A 29 4.07 11.68 16.95
CA GLU A 29 4.42 11.67 18.38
C GLU A 29 5.90 11.35 18.65
N ASP A 30 6.48 10.41 17.89
CA ASP A 30 7.86 9.95 18.04
C ASP A 30 8.67 9.98 16.72
N LEU A 31 8.10 10.57 15.67
CA LEU A 31 8.76 10.73 14.37
C LEU A 31 10.02 11.58 14.48
N LYS A 32 11.07 11.18 13.77
CA LYS A 32 12.35 11.90 13.69
C LYS A 32 12.69 12.20 12.23
N LEU A 33 13.54 13.21 12.04
CA LEU A 33 14.09 13.49 10.72
C LEU A 33 14.87 12.28 10.20
N GLY A 34 14.58 11.88 8.96
CA GLY A 34 15.20 10.72 8.33
C GLY A 34 14.45 9.42 8.57
N ASP A 35 13.44 9.39 9.43
CA ASP A 35 12.62 8.20 9.62
C ASP A 35 11.81 7.85 8.38
N SER A 36 11.61 6.55 8.18
CA SER A 36 10.70 6.05 7.15
C SER A 36 9.27 6.06 7.66
N ILE A 37 8.37 6.56 6.84
CA ILE A 37 6.92 6.53 7.05
C ILE A 37 6.24 6.05 5.77
N ALA A 38 5.24 5.17 5.90
CA ALA A 38 4.43 4.75 4.77
C ALA A 38 3.23 5.69 4.60
N VAL A 39 3.08 6.24 3.39
CA VAL A 39 1.91 7.03 2.97
C VAL A 39 1.19 6.30 1.85
N ASN A 40 -0.03 5.87 2.07
CA ASN A 40 -0.74 4.95 1.18
C ASN A 40 0.16 3.77 0.73
N GLY A 41 0.91 3.19 1.67
CA GLY A 41 1.81 2.07 1.42
C GLY A 41 3.09 2.43 0.65
N THR A 42 3.37 3.70 0.41
CA THR A 42 4.63 4.15 -0.19
C THR A 42 5.60 4.56 0.90
N CYS A 43 6.74 3.89 1.00
CA CYS A 43 7.81 4.25 1.93
C CYS A 43 8.44 5.56 1.51
N LEU A 44 8.35 6.56 2.39
CA LEU A 44 8.90 7.91 2.20
C LEU A 44 9.74 8.28 3.41
N THR A 45 10.61 9.26 3.24
CA THR A 45 11.47 9.75 4.31
C THR A 45 10.94 11.08 4.84
N ALA A 46 10.76 11.19 6.16
CA ALA A 46 10.39 12.43 6.83
C ALA A 46 11.55 13.42 6.78
N VAL A 47 11.33 14.56 6.10
CA VAL A 47 12.35 15.64 5.96
C VAL A 47 12.06 16.82 6.84
N ASN A 48 10.83 16.94 7.35
CA ASN A 48 10.43 17.92 8.36
C ASN A 48 9.21 17.40 9.11
N PHE A 49 9.02 17.82 10.36
CA PHE A 49 7.82 17.47 11.12
C PHE A 49 7.55 18.47 12.26
N SER A 50 6.31 18.49 12.69
CA SER A 50 5.80 19.13 13.90
C SER A 50 4.92 18.16 14.66
N ARG A 51 4.21 18.62 15.68
CA ARG A 51 3.21 17.77 16.38
C ARG A 51 1.95 17.47 15.57
N THR A 52 1.69 18.24 14.52
CA THR A 52 0.43 18.18 13.75
C THR A 52 0.61 17.90 12.27
N GLU A 53 1.85 17.83 11.79
CA GLU A 53 2.15 17.56 10.39
C GLU A 53 3.58 17.07 10.19
N PHE A 54 3.83 16.41 9.08
CA PHE A 54 5.17 16.09 8.59
C PHE A 54 5.27 16.35 7.08
N SER A 55 6.50 16.49 6.59
CA SER A 55 6.78 16.65 5.17
C SER A 55 7.69 15.56 4.67
N VAL A 56 7.48 15.16 3.42
CA VAL A 56 8.28 14.15 2.72
C VAL A 56 8.67 14.67 1.34
N ASP A 57 9.83 14.24 0.85
CA ASP A 57 10.23 14.46 -0.54
C ASP A 57 9.64 13.39 -1.44
N LEU A 58 9.24 13.79 -2.65
CA LEU A 58 8.67 12.92 -3.67
C LEU A 58 9.58 12.85 -4.89
N SER A 59 10.00 11.66 -5.28
CA SER A 59 10.73 11.48 -6.53
C SER A 59 9.77 11.48 -7.74
N PRO A 60 10.24 11.87 -8.93
CA PRO A 60 9.44 11.73 -10.15
C PRO A 60 8.98 10.28 -10.41
N GLU A 61 9.79 9.29 -10.01
CA GLU A 61 9.45 7.87 -10.11
C GLU A 61 8.29 7.51 -9.17
N THR A 62 8.32 7.97 -7.92
CA THR A 62 7.24 7.80 -6.95
C THR A 62 5.93 8.37 -7.49
N MET A 63 5.96 9.58 -8.02
CA MET A 63 4.77 10.24 -8.59
C MET A 63 4.18 9.48 -9.79
N ARG A 64 5.03 8.87 -10.63
CA ARG A 64 4.57 8.09 -11.80
C ARG A 64 4.04 6.72 -11.43
N ARG A 65 4.69 6.04 -10.47
CA ARG A 65 4.40 4.64 -10.16
C ARG A 65 3.30 4.42 -9.14
N THR A 66 3.01 5.42 -8.32
CA THR A 66 2.06 5.30 -7.23
C THR A 66 0.80 6.13 -7.46
N SER A 67 -0.21 5.93 -6.62
CA SER A 67 -1.42 6.78 -6.59
C SER A 67 -1.14 8.17 -6.02
N LEU A 68 0.05 8.42 -5.41
CA LEU A 68 0.38 9.71 -4.80
C LEU A 68 0.34 10.86 -5.82
N GLY A 69 0.69 10.59 -7.09
CA GLY A 69 0.60 11.59 -8.16
C GLY A 69 -0.83 12.04 -8.52
N GLN A 70 -1.87 11.43 -7.93
CA GLN A 70 -3.28 11.81 -8.13
C GLN A 70 -3.89 12.48 -6.90
N LEU A 71 -3.14 12.58 -5.80
CA LEU A 71 -3.58 13.25 -4.59
C LEU A 71 -3.63 14.76 -4.78
N SER A 72 -4.52 15.40 -4.04
CA SER A 72 -4.65 16.86 -3.92
C SER A 72 -4.73 17.26 -2.45
N GLU A 73 -4.67 18.54 -2.16
CA GLU A 73 -4.97 19.06 -0.82
C GLU A 73 -6.33 18.54 -0.33
N GLY A 74 -6.39 18.11 0.92
CA GLY A 74 -7.58 17.49 1.53
C GLY A 74 -7.74 16.01 1.27
N SER A 75 -6.92 15.38 0.42
CA SER A 75 -7.00 13.93 0.18
C SER A 75 -6.65 13.15 1.46
N PRO A 76 -7.47 12.15 1.87
CA PRO A 76 -7.13 11.26 2.98
C PRO A 76 -6.02 10.28 2.56
N VAL A 77 -5.10 9.98 3.47
CA VAL A 77 -4.00 9.05 3.25
C VAL A 77 -3.79 8.13 4.46
N ASN A 78 -3.55 6.87 4.20
CA ASN A 78 -3.20 5.89 5.23
C ASN A 78 -1.75 6.09 5.67
N LEU A 79 -1.51 6.10 6.97
CA LEU A 79 -0.20 6.32 7.56
C LEU A 79 0.19 5.13 8.44
N GLU A 80 1.45 4.71 8.32
CA GLU A 80 2.06 3.71 9.18
C GLU A 80 3.54 4.08 9.40
N ARG A 81 4.00 4.08 10.65
CA ARG A 81 5.42 4.25 11.00
C ARG A 81 6.19 2.96 10.74
N ALA A 82 7.51 3.08 10.60
CA ALA A 82 8.37 1.92 10.50
C ALA A 82 8.26 1.06 11.77
N LEU A 83 8.10 -0.27 11.57
CA LEU A 83 7.98 -1.26 12.63
C LEU A 83 9.24 -1.26 13.51
N LEU A 84 9.07 -1.17 14.82
CA LEU A 84 10.15 -1.43 15.79
C LEU A 84 10.37 -2.93 15.93
N ALA A 85 11.60 -3.34 16.28
CA ALA A 85 11.93 -4.75 16.47
C ALA A 85 11.13 -5.43 17.61
N SER A 86 10.60 -4.64 18.54
CA SER A 86 9.76 -5.10 19.66
C SER A 86 8.28 -5.21 19.33
N ASP A 87 7.85 -4.70 18.18
CA ASP A 87 6.44 -4.62 17.84
C ASP A 87 5.88 -5.96 17.33
N ARG A 88 4.55 -6.08 17.38
CA ARG A 88 3.84 -7.23 16.81
C ARG A 88 3.65 -7.04 15.32
N MET A 89 3.93 -8.06 14.53
CA MET A 89 3.57 -8.10 13.12
C MET A 89 2.10 -8.51 12.98
N GLY A 90 1.20 -7.52 12.93
CA GLY A 90 -0.24 -7.76 12.87
C GLY A 90 -0.76 -8.10 11.46
N GLY A 91 0.00 -7.78 10.41
CA GLY A 91 -0.31 -8.07 9.01
C GLY A 91 0.70 -9.02 8.38
N HIS A 92 1.42 -8.54 7.35
CA HIS A 92 2.51 -9.28 6.70
C HIS A 92 3.73 -8.36 6.49
N ILE A 93 4.79 -8.87 5.88
CA ILE A 93 5.99 -8.07 5.60
C ILE A 93 5.67 -7.09 4.45
N VAL A 94 5.49 -5.82 4.78
CA VAL A 94 5.28 -4.72 3.85
C VAL A 94 6.54 -3.85 3.82
N GLN A 95 7.09 -3.65 2.63
CA GLN A 95 8.32 -2.87 2.45
C GLN A 95 8.03 -1.39 2.22
N GLY A 96 6.81 -1.07 1.76
CA GLY A 96 6.46 0.24 1.25
C GLY A 96 6.96 0.46 -0.19
N HIS A 97 7.30 -0.62 -0.88
CA HIS A 97 7.80 -0.61 -2.24
C HIS A 97 6.67 -0.98 -3.22
N VAL A 98 5.87 0.02 -3.55
CA VAL A 98 4.71 -0.13 -4.44
C VAL A 98 5.12 -0.74 -5.78
N ASP A 99 4.58 -1.90 -6.11
CA ASP A 99 4.83 -2.59 -7.37
C ASP A 99 4.10 -1.95 -8.55
N GLY A 100 2.99 -1.30 -8.25
CA GLY A 100 2.16 -0.60 -9.23
C GLY A 100 0.81 -0.24 -8.66
N THR A 101 -0.08 0.27 -9.51
CA THR A 101 -1.43 0.66 -9.08
C THR A 101 -2.48 -0.27 -9.66
N GLY A 102 -3.47 -0.62 -8.84
CA GLY A 102 -4.71 -1.24 -9.26
C GLY A 102 -5.80 -0.21 -9.55
N ARG A 103 -6.90 -0.64 -10.15
CA ARG A 103 -8.10 0.19 -10.34
C ARG A 103 -9.30 -0.50 -9.71
N VAL A 104 -10.04 0.21 -8.90
CA VAL A 104 -11.29 -0.29 -8.31
C VAL A 104 -12.33 -0.48 -9.41
N LEU A 105 -12.80 -1.71 -9.60
CA LEU A 105 -13.78 -2.07 -10.62
C LEU A 105 -15.21 -2.08 -10.09
N SER A 106 -15.37 -2.49 -8.84
CA SER A 106 -16.66 -2.51 -8.16
C SER A 106 -16.47 -2.55 -6.65
N SER A 107 -17.47 -2.07 -5.94
CA SER A 107 -17.68 -2.29 -4.51
C SER A 107 -19.11 -2.75 -4.29
N ARG A 108 -19.34 -3.74 -3.43
CA ARG A 108 -20.68 -4.19 -3.06
C ARG A 108 -20.73 -4.56 -1.58
N VAL A 109 -21.85 -4.29 -0.96
CA VAL A 109 -22.10 -4.71 0.42
C VAL A 109 -22.29 -6.23 0.47
N ASP A 110 -21.74 -6.86 1.52
CA ASP A 110 -21.85 -8.29 1.81
C ASP A 110 -21.90 -8.47 3.34
N GLY A 111 -23.11 -8.55 3.88
CA GLY A 111 -23.35 -8.41 5.32
C GLY A 111 -22.84 -7.06 5.83
N ASP A 112 -22.01 -7.07 6.87
CA ASP A 112 -21.40 -5.86 7.43
C ASP A 112 -20.12 -5.42 6.70
N SER A 113 -19.64 -6.22 5.74
CA SER A 113 -18.40 -5.97 4.99
C SER A 113 -18.68 -5.37 3.62
N ILE A 114 -17.65 -4.79 3.01
CA ILE A 114 -17.66 -4.39 1.60
C ILE A 114 -16.69 -5.28 0.82
N ILE A 115 -17.20 -5.90 -0.25
CA ILE A 115 -16.35 -6.61 -1.22
C ILE A 115 -15.89 -5.63 -2.28
N PHE A 116 -14.60 -5.36 -2.30
CA PHE A 116 -13.96 -4.63 -3.39
C PHE A 116 -13.43 -5.60 -4.44
N ARG A 117 -13.61 -5.24 -5.71
CA ARG A 117 -12.94 -5.89 -6.83
C ARG A 117 -11.95 -4.91 -7.44
N ILE A 118 -10.69 -5.31 -7.52
CA ILE A 118 -9.59 -4.46 -7.99
C ILE A 118 -8.95 -5.09 -9.20
N ARG A 119 -8.81 -4.33 -10.30
CA ARG A 119 -8.02 -4.72 -11.47
C ARG A 119 -6.55 -4.64 -11.09
N VAL A 120 -5.79 -5.63 -11.52
CA VAL A 120 -4.35 -5.73 -11.26
C VAL A 120 -3.56 -5.65 -12.57
N PRO A 121 -2.41 -4.97 -12.60
CA PRO A 121 -1.48 -5.02 -13.74
C PRO A 121 -1.06 -6.46 -14.03
N LYS A 122 -0.96 -6.82 -15.30
CA LYS A 122 -0.64 -8.21 -15.74
C LYS A 122 0.60 -8.77 -15.04
N ARG A 123 1.64 -7.93 -14.86
CA ARG A 123 2.91 -8.31 -14.22
C ARG A 123 2.78 -8.66 -12.73
N LEU A 124 1.77 -8.13 -12.02
CA LEU A 124 1.55 -8.41 -10.60
C LEU A 124 0.63 -9.61 -10.35
N ASN A 125 -0.18 -9.99 -11.33
CA ASN A 125 -1.17 -11.04 -11.17
C ASN A 125 -0.59 -12.40 -10.74
N PRO A 126 0.62 -12.82 -11.16
CA PRO A 126 1.23 -14.07 -10.69
C PRO A 126 1.47 -14.12 -9.18
N TYR A 127 1.78 -12.99 -8.54
CA TYR A 127 2.08 -12.90 -7.11
C TYR A 127 0.83 -12.85 -6.22
N ILE A 128 -0.37 -12.73 -6.82
CA ILE A 128 -1.61 -12.67 -6.07
C ILE A 128 -2.15 -14.08 -5.92
N VAL A 129 -2.28 -14.54 -4.67
CA VAL A 129 -2.73 -15.90 -4.32
C VAL A 129 -4.01 -15.81 -3.49
N GLU A 130 -5.01 -16.66 -3.78
CA GLU A 130 -6.21 -16.76 -2.94
C GLU A 130 -5.82 -17.13 -1.51
N LYS A 131 -6.40 -16.45 -0.53
CA LYS A 131 -6.09 -16.52 0.90
C LYS A 131 -4.69 -16.03 1.28
N GLY A 132 -3.90 -15.55 0.31
CA GLY A 132 -2.64 -14.85 0.57
C GLY A 132 -2.85 -13.38 0.91
N PHE A 133 -1.78 -12.69 1.26
CA PHE A 133 -1.76 -11.27 1.57
C PHE A 133 -1.48 -10.42 0.32
N ILE A 134 -2.00 -9.21 0.37
CA ILE A 134 -1.62 -8.09 -0.52
C ILE A 134 -1.76 -6.79 0.26
N ALA A 135 -0.83 -5.86 0.07
CA ALA A 135 -1.01 -4.51 0.57
C ALA A 135 -1.73 -3.64 -0.47
N VAL A 136 -2.83 -3.00 -0.06
CA VAL A 136 -3.62 -2.06 -0.87
C VAL A 136 -3.63 -0.72 -0.15
N ASP A 137 -3.06 0.32 -0.77
CA ASP A 137 -2.79 1.61 -0.12
C ASP A 137 -2.18 1.45 1.29
N GLY A 138 -1.24 0.50 1.42
CA GLY A 138 -0.57 0.18 2.67
C GLY A 138 -1.36 -0.68 3.65
N ILE A 139 -2.57 -1.09 3.31
CA ILE A 139 -3.41 -1.92 4.19
C ILE A 139 -3.15 -3.40 3.86
N SER A 140 -2.72 -4.19 4.84
CA SER A 140 -2.58 -5.64 4.72
C SER A 140 -3.96 -6.30 4.64
N LEU A 141 -4.29 -6.88 3.49
CA LEU A 141 -5.58 -7.48 3.23
C LEU A 141 -5.43 -8.91 2.70
N THR A 142 -6.42 -9.75 3.02
CA THR A 142 -6.49 -11.12 2.52
C THR A 142 -7.24 -11.17 1.19
N VAL A 143 -6.64 -11.80 0.20
CA VAL A 143 -7.28 -12.05 -1.10
C VAL A 143 -8.39 -13.09 -0.94
N VAL A 144 -9.64 -12.69 -1.22
CA VAL A 144 -10.80 -13.61 -1.15
C VAL A 144 -10.85 -14.49 -2.40
N LYS A 145 -10.72 -13.88 -3.58
CA LYS A 145 -10.74 -14.60 -4.86
C LYS A 145 -9.81 -13.91 -5.87
N ARG A 146 -9.08 -14.73 -6.63
CA ARG A 146 -8.26 -14.29 -7.76
C ARG A 146 -8.96 -14.56 -9.08
N GLY A 147 -8.92 -13.59 -10.00
CA GLY A 147 -9.33 -13.74 -11.40
C GLY A 147 -8.15 -13.56 -12.36
N ALA A 148 -8.41 -13.62 -13.66
CA ALA A 148 -7.39 -13.48 -14.70
C ALA A 148 -6.69 -12.10 -14.70
N SER A 149 -7.39 -11.03 -14.28
CA SER A 149 -6.88 -9.65 -14.29
C SER A 149 -7.39 -8.82 -13.11
N SER A 150 -7.94 -9.45 -12.10
CA SER A 150 -8.50 -8.78 -10.93
C SER A 150 -8.55 -9.74 -9.74
N PHE A 151 -8.63 -9.18 -8.54
CA PHE A 151 -8.86 -9.92 -7.32
C PHE A 151 -9.96 -9.25 -6.50
N THR A 152 -10.48 -9.94 -5.49
CA THR A 152 -11.47 -9.41 -4.56
C THR A 152 -10.95 -9.46 -3.13
N LEU A 153 -11.38 -8.48 -2.35
CA LEU A 153 -11.09 -8.31 -0.94
C LEU A 153 -12.40 -8.13 -0.18
N ALA A 154 -12.49 -8.68 1.03
CA ALA A 154 -13.56 -8.38 1.96
C ALA A 154 -13.02 -7.42 3.03
N VAL A 155 -13.56 -6.22 3.09
CA VAL A 155 -13.13 -5.19 4.04
C VAL A 155 -14.17 -5.03 5.12
N ILE A 156 -13.77 -5.29 6.35
CA ILE A 156 -14.63 -5.22 7.55
C ILE A 156 -14.88 -3.77 7.98
N PRO A 157 -15.95 -3.49 8.74
CA PRO A 157 -16.31 -2.12 9.14
C PRO A 157 -15.20 -1.36 9.86
N TYR A 158 -14.44 -2.05 10.72
CA TYR A 158 -13.32 -1.43 11.42
C TYR A 158 -12.26 -0.88 10.45
N THR A 159 -11.87 -1.66 9.45
CA THR A 159 -10.89 -1.24 8.43
C THR A 159 -11.42 -0.10 7.58
N LEU A 160 -12.69 -0.16 7.16
CA LEU A 160 -13.32 0.93 6.43
C LEU A 160 -13.29 2.24 7.22
N LYS A 161 -13.67 2.19 8.50
CA LYS A 161 -13.74 3.38 9.36
C LYS A 161 -12.38 4.04 9.59
N ASN A 162 -11.29 3.26 9.60
CA ASN A 162 -9.95 3.71 10.00
C ASN A 162 -8.96 3.82 8.84
N THR A 163 -9.42 3.72 7.61
CA THR A 163 -8.55 3.80 6.42
C THR A 163 -9.19 4.61 5.29
N SER A 164 -8.39 5.00 4.32
CA SER A 164 -8.85 5.71 3.12
C SER A 164 -9.82 4.92 2.26
N LEU A 165 -9.98 3.60 2.46
CA LEU A 165 -10.89 2.75 1.69
C LEU A 165 -12.37 3.19 1.81
N ALA A 166 -12.75 3.88 2.89
CA ALA A 166 -14.09 4.44 3.03
C ALA A 166 -14.42 5.49 1.95
N SER A 167 -13.42 6.21 1.45
CA SER A 167 -13.58 7.28 0.45
C SER A 167 -13.30 6.82 -0.98
N VAL A 168 -12.83 5.58 -1.17
CA VAL A 168 -12.47 5.07 -2.50
C VAL A 168 -13.72 4.79 -3.33
N SER A 169 -13.72 5.30 -4.57
CA SER A 169 -14.78 5.17 -5.55
C SER A 169 -14.42 4.20 -6.69
N ILE A 170 -15.44 3.73 -7.43
CA ILE A 170 -15.22 2.95 -8.64
C ILE A 170 -14.46 3.79 -9.67
N GLY A 171 -13.37 3.25 -10.20
CA GLY A 171 -12.48 3.94 -11.12
C GLY A 171 -11.19 4.47 -10.48
N ASP A 172 -11.18 4.64 -9.16
CA ASP A 172 -10.00 5.13 -8.44
C ASP A 172 -8.82 4.17 -8.54
N ARG A 173 -7.62 4.74 -8.43
CA ARG A 173 -6.36 3.98 -8.39
C ARG A 173 -5.92 3.82 -6.95
N VAL A 174 -5.50 2.61 -6.63
CA VAL A 174 -4.93 2.23 -5.32
C VAL A 174 -3.53 1.66 -5.52
N ASN A 175 -2.62 1.92 -4.60
CA ASN A 175 -1.29 1.31 -4.60
C ASN A 175 -1.38 -0.17 -4.29
N LEU A 176 -0.59 -0.96 -4.99
CA LEU A 176 -0.49 -2.40 -4.76
C LEU A 176 0.97 -2.78 -4.48
N GLU A 177 1.17 -3.51 -3.40
CA GLU A 177 2.42 -4.21 -3.11
C GLU A 177 2.11 -5.68 -2.87
N ALA A 178 2.69 -6.56 -3.69
CA ALA A 178 2.58 -8.01 -3.52
C ALA A 178 3.45 -8.46 -2.35
N ASP A 179 3.05 -9.55 -1.69
CA ASP A 179 3.86 -10.16 -0.64
C ASP A 179 5.26 -10.48 -1.19
N ILE A 180 6.28 -9.97 -0.51
CA ILE A 180 7.68 -10.12 -0.91
C ILE A 180 8.10 -11.58 -1.00
N LEU A 181 7.49 -12.47 -0.22
CA LEU A 181 7.79 -13.90 -0.27
C LEU A 181 7.48 -14.49 -1.64
N ALA A 182 6.39 -14.08 -2.30
CA ALA A 182 6.06 -14.55 -3.64
C ALA A 182 7.15 -14.19 -4.67
N LYS A 183 7.73 -12.99 -4.57
CA LYS A 183 8.82 -12.52 -5.44
C LYS A 183 10.11 -13.29 -5.21
N TYR A 184 10.45 -13.59 -3.96
CA TYR A 184 11.63 -14.40 -3.66
C TYR A 184 11.47 -15.86 -4.14
N VAL A 185 10.28 -16.45 -3.95
CA VAL A 185 9.98 -17.80 -4.47
C VAL A 185 10.17 -17.85 -5.97
N GLU A 186 9.60 -16.91 -6.74
CA GLU A 186 9.82 -16.83 -8.21
C GLU A 186 11.29 -16.72 -8.55
N SER A 187 12.02 -15.77 -7.94
CA SER A 187 13.46 -15.57 -8.23
C SER A 187 14.31 -16.80 -7.95
N LEU A 188 13.97 -17.59 -6.94
CA LEU A 188 14.68 -18.85 -6.61
C LEU A 188 14.37 -19.97 -7.61
N LEU A 189 13.11 -20.07 -8.04
CA LEU A 189 12.69 -21.06 -9.05
C LEU A 189 13.29 -20.76 -10.42
N ASP A 190 13.29 -19.50 -10.85
CA ASP A 190 13.92 -19.10 -12.12
C ASP A 190 15.41 -19.42 -12.18
N ARG A 191 16.14 -19.24 -11.06
CA ARG A 191 17.57 -19.63 -10.98
C ARG A 191 17.77 -21.13 -11.08
N LYS A 192 16.85 -21.93 -10.52
CA LYS A 192 16.98 -23.39 -10.50
C LYS A 192 16.60 -24.04 -11.83
N TYR A 193 15.55 -23.54 -12.50
CA TYR A 193 14.98 -24.18 -13.69
C TYR A 193 15.25 -23.40 -14.99
N GLY A 194 15.47 -22.08 -14.93
CA GLY A 194 15.78 -21.26 -16.11
C GLY A 194 17.18 -21.48 -16.72
N SER A 195 18.03 -22.27 -16.06
CA SER A 195 19.37 -22.65 -16.59
C SER A 195 19.34 -23.91 -17.46
N GLU A 196 18.27 -24.67 -17.47
CA GLU A 196 18.15 -25.91 -18.26
C GLU A 196 17.76 -25.64 -19.72
N ASP A 197 16.97 -24.57 -19.99
CA ASP A 197 16.52 -24.24 -21.35
C ASP A 197 17.60 -23.56 -22.25
N LYS A 198 18.78 -23.21 -21.70
CA LYS A 198 19.88 -22.59 -22.46
C LYS A 198 20.94 -23.57 -22.91
N LYS A 199 20.74 -24.87 -22.73
CA LYS A 199 21.70 -25.94 -23.13
C LYS A 199 21.15 -26.90 -24.18
N SER A 200 20.14 -26.49 -24.95
CA SER A 200 19.64 -27.25 -26.10
C SER A 200 19.88 -26.49 -27.38
#